data_6d54c4854fcb0445296f40a8417ac065
#
_entry.id   6d54c4854fcb0445296f40a8417ac065
#
_cell.length_a   1.000
_cell.length_b   1.000
_cell.length_c   1.000
_cell.angle_alpha   90.00
_cell.angle_beta   90.00
_cell.angle_gamma   90.00
#
_symmetry.space_group_name_H-M   'P 1'
#
loop_
_entity.id
_entity.type
_entity.pdbx_description
1 polymer ?
#
loop_
_entity_poly.entity_id
_entity_poly.type
_entity_poly.pdbx_seq_one_letter_code
_entity_poly.pdbx_strand_id
1 'polypeptide(L)'
;MPPGPAAPLFFFGAMSPYSWFAAERIEQLLPDARWHGVFAGAIFKANGRGSWGFTEARASGLADCEARAAAHGLGPIRWPEPWPTNDLLIARAITFAEGRDEGTAARGERSAAKALGIAAMRLAFLEGADLGEAAAVLEAGRRAGLDVEELRDALSSADIKDALRRATDDALALGVFGVPTVIVGGELFWGDDRLDEAAAAYRSQLAG
;
A
#
# COMPACT_ATOMS: atom_id res chain seq x y z
N MET A 1 -30.11 3.89 15.74
CA MET A 1 -29.39 4.72 14.75
C MET A 1 -28.95 3.80 13.63
N PRO A 2 -29.07 4.16 12.34
CA PRO A 2 -28.48 3.38 11.28
C PRO A 2 -26.94 3.31 11.49
N PRO A 3 -26.28 2.23 11.09
CA PRO A 3 -24.82 2.19 11.10
C PRO A 3 -24.29 3.35 10.25
N GLY A 4 -23.24 4.02 10.75
CA GLY A 4 -22.57 5.06 9.97
C GLY A 4 -21.98 4.52 8.66
N PRO A 5 -21.51 5.40 7.76
CA PRO A 5 -20.92 4.95 6.51
C PRO A 5 -19.74 4.03 6.77
N ALA A 6 -19.53 3.06 5.87
CA ALA A 6 -18.41 2.16 5.96
C ALA A 6 -17.08 2.92 5.82
N ALA A 7 -16.07 2.53 6.59
CA ALA A 7 -14.75 3.12 6.49
C ALA A 7 -14.17 2.97 5.07
N PRO A 8 -13.45 3.97 4.54
CA PRO A 8 -12.78 3.86 3.25
C PRO A 8 -11.78 2.69 3.22
N LEU A 9 -11.63 2.05 2.06
CA LEU A 9 -10.63 1.00 1.86
C LEU A 9 -9.49 1.57 1.03
N PHE A 10 -8.26 1.43 1.50
CA PHE A 10 -7.06 1.89 0.80
C PHE A 10 -6.21 0.70 0.36
N PHE A 11 -6.21 0.41 -0.94
CA PHE A 11 -5.43 -0.65 -1.57
C PHE A 11 -4.10 -0.11 -2.07
N PHE A 12 -2.99 -0.72 -1.66
CA PHE A 12 -1.66 -0.25 -1.99
C PHE A 12 -0.67 -1.39 -2.27
N GLY A 13 0.36 -1.09 -3.05
CA GLY A 13 1.54 -1.92 -3.24
C GLY A 13 2.78 -1.15 -2.80
N ALA A 14 3.60 -1.71 -1.90
CA ALA A 14 4.69 -0.97 -1.27
C ALA A 14 5.82 -0.56 -2.23
N MET A 15 5.95 -1.19 -3.41
CA MET A 15 6.91 -0.80 -4.45
C MET A 15 6.35 0.21 -5.46
N SER A 16 5.15 0.74 -5.24
CA SER A 16 4.56 1.80 -6.05
C SER A 16 4.88 3.18 -5.47
N PRO A 17 5.58 4.07 -6.18
CA PRO A 17 5.82 5.43 -5.72
C PRO A 17 4.51 6.21 -5.52
N TYR A 18 3.50 5.98 -6.37
CA TYR A 18 2.18 6.59 -6.21
C TYR A 18 1.47 6.11 -4.92
N SER A 19 1.66 4.83 -4.53
CA SER A 19 1.18 4.34 -3.23
C SER A 19 1.88 5.04 -2.06
N TRP A 20 3.18 5.31 -2.20
CA TRP A 20 3.91 6.08 -1.19
C TRP A 20 3.38 7.51 -1.06
N PHE A 21 3.15 8.22 -2.17
CA PHE A 21 2.58 9.58 -2.14
C PHE A 21 1.21 9.61 -1.46
N ALA A 22 0.34 8.63 -1.78
CA ALA A 22 -0.95 8.50 -1.12
C ALA A 22 -0.80 8.18 0.37
N ALA A 23 0.09 7.25 0.74
CA ALA A 23 0.32 6.81 2.11
C ALA A 23 0.79 7.94 3.04
N GLU A 24 1.62 8.85 2.55
CA GLU A 24 2.10 10.01 3.34
C GLU A 24 1.00 11.06 3.60
N ARG A 25 -0.10 11.02 2.85
CA ARG A 25 -1.18 12.01 2.91
C ARG A 25 -2.49 11.46 3.49
N ILE A 26 -2.73 10.18 3.32
CA ILE A 26 -4.04 9.58 3.58
C ILE A 26 -4.50 9.71 5.03
N GLU A 27 -3.57 9.72 5.97
CA GLU A 27 -3.88 9.89 7.40
C GLU A 27 -4.57 11.22 7.71
N GLN A 28 -4.17 12.28 7.02
CA GLN A 28 -4.74 13.61 7.20
C GLN A 28 -6.09 13.76 6.50
N LEU A 29 -6.28 13.05 5.38
CA LEU A 29 -7.45 13.18 4.52
C LEU A 29 -8.56 12.18 4.84
N LEU A 30 -8.18 10.95 5.21
CA LEU A 30 -9.04 9.81 5.47
C LEU A 30 -8.50 9.00 6.67
N PRO A 31 -8.54 9.55 7.90
CA PRO A 31 -7.94 8.90 9.09
C PRO A 31 -8.54 7.52 9.39
N ASP A 32 -9.80 7.29 8.99
CA ASP A 32 -10.52 6.04 9.22
C ASP A 32 -10.25 4.99 8.13
N ALA A 33 -9.42 5.30 7.12
CA ALA A 33 -9.16 4.37 6.02
C ALA A 33 -8.50 3.07 6.52
N ARG A 34 -9.06 1.94 6.09
CA ARG A 34 -8.47 0.62 6.29
C ARG A 34 -7.45 0.35 5.19
N TRP A 35 -6.26 -0.04 5.60
CA TRP A 35 -5.16 -0.28 4.70
C TRP A 35 -5.11 -1.75 4.29
N HIS A 36 -5.07 -2.01 2.99
CA HIS A 36 -5.05 -3.34 2.40
C HIS A 36 -3.86 -3.46 1.44
N GLY A 37 -2.86 -4.24 1.85
CA GLY A 37 -1.74 -4.57 0.98
C GLY A 37 -2.16 -5.60 -0.05
N VAL A 38 -1.79 -5.35 -1.31
CA VAL A 38 -2.04 -6.30 -2.41
C VAL A 38 -0.76 -6.60 -3.17
N PHE A 39 -0.72 -7.75 -3.83
CA PHE A 39 0.36 -8.05 -4.76
C PHE A 39 0.11 -7.30 -6.08
N ALA A 40 0.73 -6.13 -6.23
CA ALA A 40 0.51 -5.24 -7.37
C ALA A 40 0.80 -5.92 -8.71
N GLY A 41 1.81 -6.79 -8.77
CA GLY A 41 2.11 -7.58 -9.98
C GLY A 41 0.95 -8.47 -10.43
N ALA A 42 0.20 -9.08 -9.50
CA ALA A 42 -0.99 -9.88 -9.84
C ALA A 42 -2.15 -9.00 -10.31
N ILE A 43 -2.40 -7.85 -9.65
CA ILE A 43 -3.40 -6.87 -10.09
C ILE A 43 -3.13 -6.42 -11.54
N PHE A 44 -1.89 -6.05 -11.85
CA PHE A 44 -1.52 -5.62 -13.21
C PHE A 44 -1.70 -6.74 -14.22
N LYS A 45 -1.24 -7.96 -13.91
CA LYS A 45 -1.38 -9.12 -14.80
C LYS A 45 -2.84 -9.46 -15.09
N ALA A 46 -3.71 -9.46 -14.09
CA ALA A 46 -5.14 -9.71 -14.24
C ALA A 46 -5.82 -8.70 -15.16
N ASN A 47 -5.30 -7.46 -15.23
CA ASN A 47 -5.80 -6.38 -16.08
C ASN A 47 -5.02 -6.24 -17.40
N GLY A 48 -4.22 -7.23 -17.80
CA GLY A 48 -3.45 -7.20 -19.05
C GLY A 48 -2.39 -6.12 -19.10
N ARG A 49 -1.88 -5.66 -17.94
CA ARG A 49 -0.93 -4.56 -17.82
C ARG A 49 0.36 -5.02 -17.13
N GLY A 50 1.40 -4.18 -17.23
CA GLY A 50 2.64 -4.29 -16.50
C GLY A 50 3.04 -2.96 -15.89
N SER A 51 4.14 -2.94 -15.13
CA SER A 51 4.70 -1.70 -14.65
C SER A 51 5.30 -0.89 -15.81
N TRP A 52 5.02 0.40 -15.85
CA TRP A 52 5.64 1.34 -16.77
C TRP A 52 7.18 1.39 -16.61
N GLY A 53 7.68 1.00 -15.43
CA GLY A 53 9.11 0.91 -15.17
C GLY A 53 9.85 -0.10 -16.06
N PHE A 54 9.15 -0.99 -16.77
CA PHE A 54 9.69 -1.94 -17.74
C PHE A 54 9.42 -1.54 -19.19
N THR A 55 8.93 -0.33 -19.44
CA THR A 55 8.56 0.17 -20.77
C THR A 55 9.40 1.38 -21.18
N GLU A 56 9.21 1.85 -22.40
CA GLU A 56 9.81 3.10 -22.90
C GLU A 56 9.40 4.34 -22.09
N ALA A 57 8.26 4.26 -21.35
CA ALA A 57 7.79 5.32 -20.46
C ALA A 57 8.62 5.43 -19.16
N ARG A 58 9.62 4.56 -18.92
CA ARG A 58 10.40 4.56 -17.68
C ARG A 58 11.00 5.93 -17.35
N ALA A 59 11.68 6.55 -18.29
CA ALA A 59 12.36 7.83 -18.04
C ALA A 59 11.38 8.95 -17.65
N SER A 60 10.29 9.07 -18.41
CA SER A 60 9.24 10.07 -18.12
C SER A 60 8.49 9.77 -16.82
N GLY A 61 8.24 8.49 -16.49
CA GLY A 61 7.62 8.09 -15.24
C GLY A 61 8.49 8.38 -14.01
N LEU A 62 9.80 8.16 -14.10
CA LEU A 62 10.72 8.54 -13.02
C LEU A 62 10.70 10.05 -12.78
N ALA A 63 10.77 10.85 -13.85
CA ALA A 63 10.73 12.31 -13.75
C ALA A 63 9.39 12.83 -13.18
N ASP A 64 8.24 12.22 -13.57
CA ASP A 64 6.93 12.54 -12.98
C ASP A 64 6.90 12.24 -11.47
N CYS A 65 7.40 11.07 -11.06
CA CYS A 65 7.47 10.72 -9.65
C CYS A 65 8.36 11.68 -8.84
N GLU A 66 9.50 12.08 -9.36
CA GLU A 66 10.38 13.04 -8.70
C GLU A 66 9.72 14.42 -8.56
N ALA A 67 9.02 14.88 -9.60
CA ALA A 67 8.25 16.12 -9.55
C ALA A 67 7.12 16.05 -8.51
N ARG A 68 6.39 14.93 -8.44
CA ARG A 68 5.33 14.72 -7.43
C ARG A 68 5.89 14.65 -6.01
N ALA A 69 6.99 13.92 -5.80
CA ALA A 69 7.65 13.86 -4.50
C ALA A 69 8.05 15.27 -4.03
N ALA A 70 8.63 16.07 -4.91
CA ALA A 70 8.99 17.46 -4.60
C ALA A 70 7.76 18.32 -4.29
N ALA A 71 6.67 18.18 -5.07
CA ALA A 71 5.42 18.91 -4.85
C ALA A 71 4.76 18.55 -3.50
N HIS A 72 4.94 17.31 -3.02
CA HIS A 72 4.47 16.85 -1.71
C HIS A 72 5.46 17.10 -0.57
N GLY A 73 6.63 17.70 -0.83
CA GLY A 73 7.65 17.96 0.19
C GLY A 73 8.33 16.69 0.72
N LEU A 74 8.33 15.61 -0.04
CA LEU A 74 8.87 14.30 0.40
C LEU A 74 10.38 14.16 0.18
N GLY A 75 11.03 15.15 -0.44
CA GLY A 75 12.46 15.10 -0.77
C GLY A 75 12.78 14.27 -2.01
N PRO A 76 14.07 14.18 -2.37
CA PRO A 76 14.48 13.43 -3.57
C PRO A 76 14.27 11.93 -3.37
N ILE A 77 13.74 11.27 -4.43
CA ILE A 77 13.59 9.82 -4.42
C ILE A 77 14.97 9.16 -4.58
N ARG A 78 15.24 8.18 -3.72
CA ARG A 78 16.33 7.22 -3.92
C ARG A 78 15.73 5.94 -4.47
N TRP A 79 15.86 5.75 -5.77
CA TRP A 79 15.30 4.58 -6.43
C TRP A 79 16.05 3.30 -6.02
N PRO A 80 15.34 2.22 -5.64
CA PRO A 80 15.97 0.90 -5.50
C PRO A 80 16.64 0.46 -6.81
N GLU A 81 17.70 -0.30 -6.73
CA GLU A 81 18.37 -0.86 -7.90
C GLU A 81 18.45 -2.40 -7.80
N PRO A 82 17.77 -3.11 -8.72
CA PRO A 82 16.93 -2.60 -9.82
C PRO A 82 15.57 -2.09 -9.33
N TRP A 83 14.90 -1.21 -10.09
CA TRP A 83 13.50 -0.85 -9.88
C TRP A 83 12.76 -0.86 -11.24
N PRO A 84 11.53 -1.37 -11.33
CA PRO A 84 10.74 -2.06 -10.30
C PRO A 84 11.32 -3.42 -9.90
N THR A 85 11.16 -3.79 -8.63
CA THR A 85 11.54 -5.10 -8.13
C THR A 85 10.32 -5.96 -7.83
N ASN A 86 10.56 -7.20 -7.41
CA ASN A 86 9.48 -8.10 -7.00
C ASN A 86 8.98 -7.71 -5.60
N ASP A 87 7.72 -7.27 -5.51
CA ASP A 87 7.08 -6.85 -4.26
C ASP A 87 6.39 -7.99 -3.49
N LEU A 88 6.63 -9.26 -3.86
CA LEU A 88 5.95 -10.40 -3.25
C LEU A 88 6.29 -10.58 -1.76
N LEU A 89 7.55 -10.38 -1.37
CA LEU A 89 7.95 -10.54 0.03
C LEU A 89 7.33 -9.47 0.93
N ILE A 90 7.38 -8.22 0.51
CA ILE A 90 6.76 -7.14 1.28
C ILE A 90 5.23 -7.26 1.30
N ALA A 91 4.60 -7.72 0.23
CA ALA A 91 3.16 -7.97 0.22
C ALA A 91 2.76 -9.05 1.25
N ARG A 92 3.55 -10.15 1.37
CA ARG A 92 3.35 -11.16 2.42
C ARG A 92 3.53 -10.59 3.83
N ALA A 93 4.54 -9.76 4.02
CA ALA A 93 4.79 -9.09 5.31
C ALA A 93 3.59 -8.22 5.72
N ILE A 94 3.04 -7.45 4.78
CA ILE A 94 1.88 -6.59 5.02
C ILE A 94 0.65 -7.46 5.32
N THR A 95 0.41 -8.55 4.58
CA THR A 95 -0.69 -9.50 4.87
C THR A 95 -0.56 -10.11 6.27
N PHE A 96 0.64 -10.46 6.70
CA PHE A 96 0.90 -10.90 8.08
C PHE A 96 0.54 -9.82 9.10
N ALA A 97 0.93 -8.57 8.85
CA ALA A 97 0.63 -7.45 9.73
C ALA A 97 -0.89 -7.14 9.78
N GLU A 98 -1.61 -7.26 8.65
CA GLU A 98 -3.07 -7.13 8.60
C GLU A 98 -3.78 -8.18 9.47
N GLY A 99 -3.31 -9.43 9.46
CA GLY A 99 -3.85 -10.49 10.32
C GLY A 99 -3.67 -10.17 11.81
N ARG A 100 -2.66 -9.39 12.20
CA ARG A 100 -2.48 -8.92 13.58
C ARG A 100 -3.41 -7.75 13.93
N ASP A 101 -3.88 -7.01 12.94
CA ASP A 101 -4.82 -5.89 13.13
C ASP A 101 -6.25 -6.39 13.37
N GLU A 102 -6.56 -7.65 13.03
CA GLU A 102 -7.86 -8.26 13.30
C GLU A 102 -8.12 -8.29 14.81
N GLY A 103 -9.10 -7.48 15.25
CA GLY A 103 -9.46 -7.33 16.66
C GLY A 103 -8.69 -6.26 17.44
N THR A 104 -7.65 -5.61 16.89
CA THR A 104 -6.91 -4.54 17.56
C THR A 104 -7.58 -3.18 17.45
N ALA A 105 -8.33 -2.92 16.38
CA ALA A 105 -9.10 -1.68 16.19
C ALA A 105 -10.02 -1.37 17.39
N ALA A 106 -10.58 -2.41 18.04
CA ALA A 106 -11.39 -2.29 19.23
C ALA A 106 -10.59 -1.87 20.48
N ARG A 107 -9.26 -1.95 20.45
CA ARG A 107 -8.34 -1.63 21.56
C ARG A 107 -7.65 -0.29 21.42
N GLY A 108 -7.87 0.45 20.32
CA GLY A 108 -7.17 1.71 20.01
C GLY A 108 -5.67 1.53 19.71
N GLU A 109 -5.25 0.33 19.37
CA GLU A 109 -3.87 0.03 19.02
C GLU A 109 -3.57 0.55 17.59
N ARG A 110 -2.30 0.88 17.33
CA ARG A 110 -1.87 1.30 15.99
C ARG A 110 -1.93 0.11 15.03
N SER A 111 -2.48 0.32 13.84
CA SER A 111 -2.46 -0.70 12.78
C SER A 111 -1.02 -1.07 12.41
N ALA A 112 -0.71 -2.36 12.56
CA ALA A 112 0.59 -2.93 12.21
C ALA A 112 0.83 -2.89 10.69
N ALA A 113 -0.20 -3.17 9.89
CA ALA A 113 -0.14 -3.11 8.44
C ALA A 113 0.20 -1.70 7.93
N LYS A 114 -0.41 -0.67 8.52
CA LYS A 114 -0.15 0.72 8.21
C LYS A 114 1.28 1.13 8.60
N ALA A 115 1.70 0.79 9.83
CA ALA A 115 3.05 1.08 10.29
C ALA A 115 4.10 0.42 9.40
N LEU A 116 3.89 -0.85 9.02
CA LEU A 116 4.78 -1.57 8.12
C LEU A 116 4.77 -1.00 6.71
N GLY A 117 3.59 -0.69 6.16
CA GLY A 117 3.45 -0.11 4.82
C GLY A 117 4.22 1.20 4.69
N ILE A 118 4.04 2.13 5.63
CA ILE A 118 4.77 3.41 5.64
C ILE A 118 6.27 3.19 5.81
N ALA A 119 6.70 2.34 6.76
CA ALA A 119 8.12 2.05 6.98
C ALA A 119 8.79 1.46 5.74
N ALA A 120 8.12 0.51 5.06
CA ALA A 120 8.59 -0.13 3.85
C ALA A 120 8.74 0.87 2.69
N MET A 121 7.70 1.68 2.44
CA MET A 121 7.73 2.67 1.35
C MET A 121 8.80 3.74 1.57
N ARG A 122 8.97 4.22 2.81
CA ARG A 122 10.06 5.15 3.15
C ARG A 122 11.44 4.51 2.96
N LEU A 123 11.60 3.26 3.38
CA LEU A 123 12.85 2.52 3.19
C LEU A 123 13.17 2.35 1.70
N ALA A 124 12.17 2.04 0.87
CA ALA A 124 12.34 1.91 -0.56
C ALA A 124 12.69 3.26 -1.23
N PHE A 125 11.87 4.30 -1.00
CA PHE A 125 11.95 5.52 -1.80
C PHE A 125 12.80 6.65 -1.20
N LEU A 126 13.10 6.61 0.10
CA LEU A 126 14.02 7.57 0.73
C LEU A 126 15.42 6.99 0.94
N GLU A 127 15.56 5.66 1.01
CA GLU A 127 16.84 5.02 1.29
C GLU A 127 17.33 4.11 0.14
N GLY A 128 16.47 3.83 -0.85
CA GLY A 128 16.81 3.03 -2.03
C GLY A 128 16.85 1.52 -1.78
N ALA A 129 16.16 1.04 -0.74
CA ALA A 129 16.19 -0.38 -0.40
C ALA A 129 15.30 -1.21 -1.33
N ASP A 130 15.79 -2.38 -1.72
CA ASP A 130 15.03 -3.36 -2.50
C ASP A 130 14.13 -4.19 -1.57
N LEU A 131 12.80 -3.96 -1.62
CA LEU A 131 11.82 -4.73 -0.87
C LEU A 131 11.56 -6.14 -1.43
N GLY A 132 12.24 -6.52 -2.49
CA GLY A 132 12.35 -7.91 -2.94
C GLY A 132 13.31 -8.72 -2.06
N GLU A 133 14.18 -8.05 -1.31
CA GLU A 133 15.17 -8.67 -0.43
C GLU A 133 14.62 -8.84 0.99
N ALA A 134 14.79 -10.05 1.56
CA ALA A 134 14.28 -10.35 2.90
C ALA A 134 14.86 -9.42 3.98
N ALA A 135 16.13 -9.02 3.86
CA ALA A 135 16.77 -8.12 4.81
C ALA A 135 16.06 -6.75 4.88
N ALA A 136 15.68 -6.18 3.73
CA ALA A 136 14.95 -4.91 3.68
C ALA A 136 13.53 -5.03 4.27
N VAL A 137 12.84 -6.15 3.99
CA VAL A 137 11.50 -6.42 4.54
C VAL A 137 11.54 -6.57 6.06
N LEU A 138 12.54 -7.30 6.60
CA LEU A 138 12.71 -7.47 8.05
C LEU A 138 13.09 -6.15 8.74
N GLU A 139 13.91 -5.32 8.09
CA GLU A 139 14.22 -3.97 8.60
C GLU A 139 12.98 -3.06 8.63
N ALA A 140 12.13 -3.11 7.59
CA ALA A 140 10.85 -2.40 7.61
C ALA A 140 9.95 -2.90 8.76
N GLY A 141 9.90 -4.21 9.00
CA GLY A 141 9.17 -4.81 10.12
C GLY A 141 9.69 -4.32 11.47
N ARG A 142 11.01 -4.31 11.65
CA ARG A 142 11.66 -3.79 12.87
C ARG A 142 11.29 -2.33 13.13
N ARG A 143 11.30 -1.48 12.09
CA ARG A 143 10.91 -0.07 12.19
C ARG A 143 9.42 0.10 12.51
N ALA A 144 8.60 -0.83 12.06
CA ALA A 144 7.16 -0.87 12.37
C ALA A 144 6.86 -1.42 13.77
N GLY A 145 7.84 -1.94 14.49
CA GLY A 145 7.69 -2.52 15.83
C GLY A 145 7.18 -3.96 15.82
N LEU A 146 7.31 -4.67 14.70
CA LEU A 146 6.96 -6.09 14.58
C LEU A 146 8.08 -6.96 15.15
N ASP A 147 7.70 -8.15 15.66
CA ASP A 147 8.67 -9.20 15.96
C ASP A 147 9.29 -9.73 14.66
N VAL A 148 10.62 -9.62 14.56
CA VAL A 148 11.37 -9.91 13.32
C VAL A 148 11.43 -11.42 13.06
N GLU A 149 11.43 -12.26 14.10
CA GLU A 149 11.46 -13.71 13.93
C GLU A 149 10.10 -14.22 13.47
N GLU A 150 9.00 -13.75 14.08
CA GLU A 150 7.65 -14.07 13.64
C GLU A 150 7.43 -13.61 12.18
N LEU A 151 7.91 -12.41 11.84
CA LEU A 151 7.82 -11.89 10.47
C LEU A 151 8.62 -12.76 9.50
N ARG A 152 9.83 -13.18 9.85
CA ARG A 152 10.66 -14.06 9.01
C ARG A 152 9.95 -15.38 8.70
N ASP A 153 9.35 -16.00 9.70
CA ASP A 153 8.59 -17.25 9.53
C ASP A 153 7.37 -17.02 8.62
N ALA A 154 6.67 -15.91 8.80
CA ALA A 154 5.52 -15.53 8.00
C ALA A 154 5.85 -15.38 6.50
N LEU A 155 7.04 -14.86 6.14
CA LEU A 155 7.44 -14.69 4.73
C LEU A 155 7.45 -16.02 3.95
N SER A 156 7.68 -17.16 4.62
CA SER A 156 7.67 -18.49 4.02
C SER A 156 6.37 -19.26 4.22
N SER A 157 5.49 -18.80 5.10
CA SER A 157 4.24 -19.48 5.49
C SER A 157 3.31 -19.71 4.30
N ALA A 158 2.76 -20.92 4.20
CA ALA A 158 1.73 -21.25 3.21
C ALA A 158 0.42 -20.50 3.49
N ASP A 159 0.05 -20.33 4.75
CA ASP A 159 -1.17 -19.63 5.16
C ASP A 159 -1.12 -18.15 4.75
N ILE A 160 0.03 -17.50 4.92
CA ILE A 160 0.23 -16.10 4.50
C ILE A 160 0.22 -15.97 2.97
N LYS A 161 0.79 -16.93 2.23
CA LYS A 161 0.67 -16.96 0.76
C LYS A 161 -0.78 -17.05 0.30
N ASP A 162 -1.55 -17.92 0.93
CA ASP A 162 -2.97 -18.09 0.61
C ASP A 162 -3.81 -16.89 1.05
N ALA A 163 -3.49 -16.26 2.19
CA ALA A 163 -4.14 -15.03 2.64
C ALA A 163 -3.87 -13.87 1.66
N LEU A 164 -2.61 -13.67 1.23
CA LEU A 164 -2.27 -12.65 0.23
C LEU A 164 -2.99 -12.89 -1.10
N ARG A 165 -3.10 -14.15 -1.54
CA ARG A 165 -3.84 -14.47 -2.76
C ARG A 165 -5.30 -14.08 -2.61
N ARG A 166 -5.97 -14.47 -1.51
CA ARG A 166 -7.37 -14.09 -1.24
C ARG A 166 -7.54 -12.57 -1.19
N ALA A 167 -6.69 -11.85 -0.45
CA ALA A 167 -6.76 -10.39 -0.38
C ALA A 167 -6.63 -9.72 -1.75
N THR A 168 -5.77 -10.26 -2.63
CA THR A 168 -5.59 -9.76 -4.00
C THR A 168 -6.81 -10.10 -4.88
N ASP A 169 -7.37 -11.32 -4.75
CA ASP A 169 -8.58 -11.74 -5.47
C ASP A 169 -9.80 -10.90 -5.03
N ASP A 170 -9.94 -10.61 -3.73
CA ASP A 170 -11.00 -9.77 -3.18
C ASP A 170 -10.88 -8.32 -3.70
N ALA A 171 -9.67 -7.78 -3.77
CA ALA A 171 -9.43 -6.46 -4.36
C ALA A 171 -9.85 -6.41 -5.84
N LEU A 172 -9.51 -7.45 -6.62
CA LEU A 172 -9.95 -7.59 -8.02
C LEU A 172 -11.47 -7.69 -8.14
N ALA A 173 -12.13 -8.43 -7.25
CA ALA A 173 -13.59 -8.56 -7.22
C ALA A 173 -14.28 -7.22 -6.89
N LEU A 174 -13.63 -6.34 -6.11
CA LEU A 174 -14.08 -4.97 -5.86
C LEU A 174 -13.78 -4.00 -7.02
N GLY A 175 -13.16 -4.47 -8.10
CA GLY A 175 -12.82 -3.67 -9.27
C GLY A 175 -11.47 -2.94 -9.19
N VAL A 176 -10.62 -3.24 -8.21
CA VAL A 176 -9.28 -2.65 -8.12
C VAL A 176 -8.43 -3.14 -9.30
N PHE A 177 -7.99 -2.21 -10.14
CA PHE A 177 -7.21 -2.50 -11.35
C PHE A 177 -5.80 -1.90 -11.32
N GLY A 178 -5.44 -1.23 -10.25
CA GLY A 178 -4.13 -0.61 -10.03
C GLY A 178 -3.98 -0.10 -8.61
N VAL A 179 -2.79 0.32 -8.24
CA VAL A 179 -2.46 0.88 -6.92
C VAL A 179 -1.78 2.24 -7.07
N PRO A 180 -2.03 3.20 -6.14
CA PRO A 180 -3.01 3.11 -5.05
C PRO A 180 -4.45 3.21 -5.55
N THR A 181 -5.39 2.61 -4.83
CA THR A 181 -6.83 2.81 -5.03
C THR A 181 -7.51 3.02 -3.68
N VAL A 182 -8.35 4.04 -3.57
CA VAL A 182 -9.25 4.23 -2.43
C VAL A 182 -10.67 3.89 -2.89
N ILE A 183 -11.42 3.14 -2.06
CA ILE A 183 -12.84 2.87 -2.27
C ILE A 183 -13.65 3.55 -1.17
N VAL A 184 -14.62 4.37 -1.56
CA VAL A 184 -15.54 5.07 -0.67
C VAL A 184 -16.97 4.78 -1.12
N GLY A 185 -17.76 4.11 -0.30
CA GLY A 185 -19.16 3.80 -0.63
C GLY A 185 -19.35 3.03 -1.93
N GLY A 186 -18.35 2.24 -2.35
CA GLY A 186 -18.35 1.49 -3.60
C GLY A 186 -17.77 2.23 -4.81
N GLU A 187 -17.47 3.52 -4.69
CA GLU A 187 -16.80 4.30 -5.74
C GLU A 187 -15.28 4.17 -5.64
N LEU A 188 -14.59 3.98 -6.78
CA LEU A 188 -13.14 3.81 -6.86
C LEU A 188 -12.44 5.10 -7.26
N PHE A 189 -11.39 5.45 -6.50
CA PHE A 189 -10.50 6.57 -6.73
C PHE A 189 -9.09 6.00 -6.94
N TRP A 190 -8.68 5.82 -8.19
CA TRP A 190 -7.37 5.26 -8.53
C TRP A 190 -6.34 6.36 -8.78
N GLY A 191 -5.23 6.32 -8.07
CA GLY A 191 -4.13 7.27 -8.14
C GLY A 191 -4.01 8.11 -6.85
N ASP A 192 -2.80 8.59 -6.59
CA ASP A 192 -2.51 9.51 -5.48
C ASP A 192 -3.14 10.89 -5.69
N ASP A 193 -3.33 11.28 -6.93
CA ASP A 193 -3.95 12.53 -7.38
C ASP A 193 -5.46 12.57 -7.14
N ARG A 194 -6.12 11.41 -6.95
CA ARG A 194 -7.56 11.34 -6.64
C ARG A 194 -7.88 11.24 -5.15
N LEU A 195 -6.87 11.32 -4.28
CA LEU A 195 -7.05 11.16 -2.85
C LEU A 195 -7.94 12.25 -2.22
N ASP A 196 -7.82 13.50 -2.70
CA ASP A 196 -8.66 14.61 -2.23
C ASP A 196 -10.12 14.44 -2.65
N GLU A 197 -10.39 13.86 -3.83
CA GLU A 197 -11.75 13.52 -4.29
C GLU A 197 -12.36 12.41 -3.41
N ALA A 198 -11.59 11.36 -3.11
CA ALA A 198 -12.01 10.30 -2.20
C ALA A 198 -12.37 10.86 -0.82
N ALA A 199 -11.55 11.76 -0.30
CA ALA A 199 -11.81 12.42 0.98
C ALA A 199 -13.08 13.30 0.95
N ALA A 200 -13.33 14.00 -0.14
CA ALA A 200 -14.56 14.78 -0.32
C ALA A 200 -15.80 13.88 -0.37
N ALA A 201 -15.73 12.75 -1.10
CA ALA A 201 -16.81 11.77 -1.17
C ALA A 201 -17.13 11.19 0.21
N TYR A 202 -16.11 10.82 1.00
CA TYR A 202 -16.30 10.29 2.35
C TYR A 202 -16.95 11.30 3.31
N ARG A 203 -16.47 12.56 3.29
CA ARG A 203 -17.09 13.63 4.09
C ARG A 203 -18.56 13.85 3.75
N SER A 204 -18.92 13.75 2.46
CA SER A 204 -20.30 13.86 2.04
C SER A 204 -21.20 12.74 2.59
N GLN A 205 -20.67 11.51 2.69
CA GLN A 205 -21.38 10.37 3.29
C GLN A 205 -21.54 10.51 4.80
N LEU A 206 -20.59 11.16 5.49
CA LEU A 206 -20.68 11.41 6.94
C LEU A 206 -21.70 12.50 7.29
N ALA A 207 -22.01 13.39 6.33
CA ALA A 207 -22.90 14.53 6.54
C ALA A 207 -24.39 14.21 6.21
N GLY A 208 -24.66 13.10 5.54
CA GLY A 208 -26.02 12.67 5.15
C GLY A 208 -26.58 11.61 6.06
#